data_7fdb0540b0e14139381c692bf785828d
#
_entry.id   7fdb0540b0e14139381c692bf785828d
#
_cell.length_a   1.000
_cell.length_b   1.000
_cell.length_c   1.000
_cell.angle_alpha   90.00
_cell.angle_beta   90.00
_cell.angle_gamma   90.00
#
_symmetry.space_group_name_H-M   'P 1'
#
loop_
_entity.id
_entity.type
_entity.pdbx_description
1 polymer ?
#
loop_
_entity_poly.entity_id
_entity_poly.type
_entity_poly.pdbx_seq_one_letter_code
_entity_poly.pdbx_strand_id
1 'polypeptide(L)'
;MKYVVVTGGVVSGLGKGVTASSIGVVLKACGLRVTSIKIDPYLNTDAGTISPFEHGEVFVLDDGGEVDLDLGNYERFLDVTLTRDNNITTGKIYQSVIDRERRGDYLGKTVQVIPHITDAIKDWITSVAVIPVDGRVGPADVCVIELGGTVGDIESMPFIEALRQLSYSVGQENFCLIHVSLVPVLGVVGEQKTKPTQHSVRELRALGLTPHLLACRSAQPLLDQTKEKLSQFCHVPAGNILSIHDVPNIWHVPLLLRYQDAHNAILKQLNLLSIAGPPDLQEWTKRAETFDNLTETVKVAMVGKYTGLSDSYLSVLKALLHACISCSLKPVIQWVAASDLEDEKAKEAPQVHAAAWETLKDSACILVPGGFGNRGTEGMILAAKFARENQVPYLGICLGMQISVIEFARSVLGLEKANSAEFDPDTPDPVVIFMPEGSRTHMGNTMRLGSRKTFFCDHNCITSKLYNNPDHVDERHRHRYEVNPDSVEALEAAGLKFMGKDETGRRMEILELPNHPFYVGVQFHPEFKSRPGRPSPLFTGFVLAASGRLKAYLS
;
A
#
# COMPACT_ATOMS: atom_id res chain seq x y z
N MET A 1 23.71 -5.65 13.60
CA MET A 1 22.68 -5.05 12.71
C MET A 1 23.27 -3.85 12.01
N LYS A 2 23.09 -3.74 10.71
CA LYS A 2 23.47 -2.58 9.90
C LYS A 2 22.23 -1.76 9.60
N TYR A 3 22.34 -0.43 9.66
CA TYR A 3 21.22 0.48 9.46
C TYR A 3 21.46 1.38 8.24
N VAL A 4 20.50 1.40 7.33
CA VAL A 4 20.41 2.39 6.26
C VAL A 4 19.25 3.31 6.60
N VAL A 5 19.51 4.57 6.84
CA VAL A 5 18.48 5.56 7.19
C VAL A 5 18.25 6.48 6.01
N VAL A 6 16.99 6.60 5.62
CA VAL A 6 16.53 7.46 4.52
C VAL A 6 15.75 8.62 5.11
N THR A 7 16.26 9.83 4.94
CA THR A 7 15.61 11.09 5.34
C THR A 7 15.24 11.90 4.10
N GLY A 8 14.37 12.87 4.25
CA GLY A 8 14.00 13.74 3.15
C GLY A 8 13.90 15.20 3.55
N GLY A 9 14.11 16.08 2.59
CA GLY A 9 14.04 17.52 2.78
C GLY A 9 13.37 18.22 1.63
N VAL A 10 13.16 19.52 1.80
CA VAL A 10 12.56 20.46 0.84
C VAL A 10 11.04 20.36 0.77
N VAL A 11 10.47 19.22 0.40
CA VAL A 11 9.03 19.03 0.19
C VAL A 11 8.65 17.56 0.40
N SER A 12 7.41 17.31 0.80
CA SER A 12 6.81 15.97 0.84
C SER A 12 6.59 15.40 -0.58
N GLY A 13 6.38 14.09 -0.69
CA GLY A 13 6.08 13.46 -1.97
C GLY A 13 7.29 13.27 -2.91
N LEU A 14 8.51 13.41 -2.41
CA LEU A 14 9.74 13.20 -3.20
C LEU A 14 10.03 11.74 -3.57
N GLY A 15 9.22 10.80 -3.09
CA GLY A 15 9.44 9.38 -3.34
C GLY A 15 10.47 8.73 -2.41
N LYS A 16 10.53 9.16 -1.13
CA LYS A 16 11.35 8.52 -0.09
C LYS A 16 11.06 7.02 0.01
N GLY A 17 9.76 6.63 0.03
CA GLY A 17 9.34 5.24 0.11
C GLY A 17 9.83 4.39 -1.05
N VAL A 18 9.71 4.88 -2.27
CA VAL A 18 10.23 4.20 -3.47
C VAL A 18 11.76 4.12 -3.44
N THR A 19 12.44 5.18 -3.00
CA THR A 19 13.90 5.19 -2.86
C THR A 19 14.36 4.19 -1.80
N ALA A 20 13.76 4.19 -0.62
CA ALA A 20 14.06 3.27 0.47
C ALA A 20 13.80 1.81 0.06
N SER A 21 12.65 1.53 -0.55
CA SER A 21 12.30 0.21 -1.08
C SER A 21 13.30 -0.25 -2.14
N SER A 22 13.69 0.63 -3.06
CA SER A 22 14.64 0.33 -4.13
C SER A 22 16.05 0.06 -3.61
N ILE A 23 16.50 0.80 -2.58
CA ILE A 23 17.75 0.51 -1.87
C ILE A 23 17.70 -0.88 -1.25
N GLY A 24 16.60 -1.22 -0.59
CA GLY A 24 16.40 -2.56 -0.03
C GLY A 24 16.45 -3.66 -1.09
N VAL A 25 15.85 -3.44 -2.26
CA VAL A 25 15.90 -4.37 -3.40
C VAL A 25 17.34 -4.59 -3.87
N VAL A 26 18.11 -3.51 -4.05
CA VAL A 26 19.49 -3.61 -4.51
C VAL A 26 20.37 -4.33 -3.50
N LEU A 27 20.21 -4.06 -2.20
CA LEU A 27 20.93 -4.78 -1.13
C LEU A 27 20.54 -6.26 -1.07
N LYS A 28 19.24 -6.57 -1.24
CA LYS A 28 18.75 -7.95 -1.34
C LYS A 28 19.33 -8.66 -2.56
N ALA A 29 19.44 -7.97 -3.69
CA ALA A 29 20.06 -8.48 -4.90
C ALA A 29 21.56 -8.80 -4.73
N CYS A 30 22.23 -8.13 -3.78
CA CYS A 30 23.61 -8.44 -3.36
C CYS A 30 23.71 -9.66 -2.42
N GLY A 31 22.61 -10.37 -2.15
CA GLY A 31 22.56 -11.56 -1.30
C GLY A 31 22.32 -11.27 0.18
N LEU A 32 22.03 -10.02 0.57
CA LEU A 32 21.76 -9.64 1.94
C LEU A 32 20.29 -9.84 2.31
N ARG A 33 20.02 -10.14 3.57
CA ARG A 33 18.67 -10.14 4.15
C ARG A 33 18.31 -8.74 4.61
N VAL A 34 17.15 -8.24 4.22
CA VAL A 34 16.73 -6.86 4.46
C VAL A 34 15.38 -6.83 5.19
N THR A 35 15.29 -6.03 6.24
CA THR A 35 14.04 -5.61 6.87
C THR A 35 13.85 -4.11 6.73
N SER A 36 12.65 -3.61 6.99
CA SER A 36 12.33 -2.18 6.87
C SER A 36 11.53 -1.68 8.05
N ILE A 37 11.77 -0.41 8.42
CA ILE A 37 11.00 0.33 9.42
C ILE A 37 10.57 1.65 8.79
N LYS A 38 9.30 2.01 8.96
CA LYS A 38 8.76 3.34 8.64
C LYS A 38 8.52 4.11 9.92
N ILE A 39 9.02 5.33 9.97
CA ILE A 39 8.76 6.28 11.05
C ILE A 39 7.83 7.37 10.51
N ASP A 40 6.66 7.51 11.09
CA ASP A 40 5.69 8.56 10.79
C ASP A 40 5.53 9.49 11.98
N PRO A 41 5.90 10.77 11.85
CA PRO A 41 5.92 11.70 12.99
C PRO A 41 4.54 12.24 13.38
N TYR A 42 3.43 11.74 12.84
CA TYR A 42 2.11 12.13 13.26
C TYR A 42 1.71 11.54 14.65
N LEU A 43 0.75 12.20 15.31
CA LEU A 43 0.28 11.82 16.66
C LEU A 43 -0.68 10.63 16.68
N ASN A 44 -1.21 10.20 15.55
CA ASN A 44 -2.04 9.01 15.49
C ASN A 44 -1.25 7.78 15.96
N THR A 45 -1.92 6.92 16.73
CA THR A 45 -1.31 5.66 17.17
C THR A 45 -1.01 4.74 15.97
N ASP A 46 -1.94 4.71 15.02
CA ASP A 46 -1.81 4.01 13.74
C ASP A 46 -2.55 4.77 12.64
N ALA A 47 -2.58 4.23 11.42
CA ALA A 47 -3.25 4.84 10.28
C ALA A 47 -4.77 4.61 10.22
N GLY A 48 -5.33 3.81 11.14
CA GLY A 48 -6.72 3.34 11.07
C GLY A 48 -7.80 4.41 11.12
N THR A 49 -7.48 5.58 11.68
CA THR A 49 -8.39 6.74 11.77
C THR A 49 -8.09 7.86 10.78
N ILE A 50 -7.09 7.67 9.91
CA ILE A 50 -6.68 8.69 8.94
C ILE A 50 -7.56 8.58 7.69
N SER A 51 -7.90 9.74 7.10
CA SER A 51 -8.64 9.80 5.85
C SER A 51 -7.76 9.42 4.65
N PRO A 52 -8.25 8.55 3.74
CA PRO A 52 -7.52 8.24 2.51
C PRO A 52 -7.27 9.45 1.60
N PHE A 53 -8.03 10.53 1.73
CA PHE A 53 -7.80 11.77 1.00
C PHE A 53 -6.59 12.57 1.51
N GLU A 54 -6.19 12.38 2.77
CA GLU A 54 -5.07 13.12 3.37
C GLU A 54 -3.75 12.38 3.24
N HIS A 55 -3.74 11.06 3.47
CA HIS A 55 -2.53 10.24 3.54
C HIS A 55 -2.51 9.03 2.60
N GLY A 56 -3.49 8.92 1.71
CA GLY A 56 -3.64 7.74 0.87
C GLY A 56 -4.27 6.56 1.61
N GLU A 57 -4.17 5.37 1.03
CA GLU A 57 -4.79 4.17 1.60
C GLU A 57 -4.20 3.79 2.97
N VAL A 58 -5.02 3.18 3.80
CA VAL A 58 -4.57 2.47 5.00
C VAL A 58 -4.20 1.06 4.59
N PHE A 59 -2.92 0.71 4.70
CA PHE A 59 -2.43 -0.63 4.41
C PHE A 59 -2.62 -1.53 5.63
N VAL A 60 -3.06 -2.77 5.43
CA VAL A 60 -3.28 -3.73 6.53
C VAL A 60 -2.29 -4.87 6.44
N LEU A 61 -1.62 -5.15 7.55
CA LEU A 61 -0.65 -6.24 7.70
C LEU A 61 -1.32 -7.55 8.15
N ASP A 62 -0.59 -8.65 8.06
CA ASP A 62 -1.11 -9.97 8.48
C ASP A 62 -1.52 -9.99 9.96
N ASP A 63 -0.81 -9.28 10.82
CA ASP A 63 -1.11 -9.16 12.27
C ASP A 63 -2.26 -8.18 12.58
N GLY A 64 -2.90 -7.62 11.56
CA GLY A 64 -3.98 -6.65 11.70
C GLY A 64 -3.51 -5.21 11.95
N GLY A 65 -2.23 -4.93 11.84
CA GLY A 65 -1.72 -3.56 11.90
C GLY A 65 -2.29 -2.69 10.77
N GLU A 66 -2.89 -1.56 11.11
CA GLU A 66 -3.33 -0.52 10.17
C GLU A 66 -2.22 0.50 10.03
N VAL A 67 -1.51 0.49 8.92
CA VAL A 67 -0.24 1.19 8.76
C VAL A 67 -0.22 2.08 7.54
N ASP A 68 0.81 2.92 7.44
CA ASP A 68 1.05 3.77 6.29
C ASP A 68 1.27 2.94 5.01
N LEU A 69 0.85 3.49 3.88
CA LEU A 69 0.92 2.85 2.55
C LEU A 69 2.36 2.47 2.13
N ASP A 70 3.38 3.13 2.67
CA ASP A 70 4.77 2.82 2.37
C ASP A 70 5.18 1.41 2.83
N LEU A 71 4.55 0.88 3.88
CA LEU A 71 4.80 -0.51 4.28
C LEU A 71 4.32 -1.49 3.21
N GLY A 72 3.26 -1.15 2.48
CA GLY A 72 2.85 -1.90 1.29
C GLY A 72 3.91 -1.89 0.20
N ASN A 73 4.56 -0.75 -0.03
CA ASN A 73 5.68 -0.67 -0.96
C ASN A 73 6.85 -1.56 -0.51
N TYR A 74 7.19 -1.55 0.77
CA TYR A 74 8.26 -2.41 1.29
C TYR A 74 7.94 -3.88 1.13
N GLU A 75 6.73 -4.31 1.48
CA GLU A 75 6.31 -5.71 1.30
C GLU A 75 6.35 -6.12 -0.18
N ARG A 76 5.89 -5.27 -1.09
CA ARG A 76 5.89 -5.57 -2.54
C ARG A 76 7.29 -5.59 -3.14
N PHE A 77 8.15 -4.66 -2.76
CA PHE A 77 9.51 -4.55 -3.30
C PHE A 77 10.45 -5.60 -2.71
N LEU A 78 10.36 -5.83 -1.42
CA LEU A 78 11.27 -6.75 -0.70
C LEU A 78 10.75 -8.18 -0.63
N ASP A 79 9.49 -8.42 -0.98
CA ASP A 79 8.79 -9.70 -0.81
C ASP A 79 8.97 -10.24 0.63
N VAL A 80 8.54 -9.45 1.57
CA VAL A 80 8.59 -9.72 3.02
C VAL A 80 7.21 -9.54 3.64
N THR A 81 7.04 -10.04 4.86
CA THR A 81 5.84 -9.83 5.68
C THR A 81 6.23 -9.03 6.91
N LEU A 82 5.80 -7.77 6.97
CA LEU A 82 6.07 -6.86 8.07
C LEU A 82 5.02 -7.02 9.17
N THR A 83 5.35 -6.49 10.35
CA THR A 83 4.45 -6.43 11.51
C THR A 83 4.07 -4.99 11.81
N ARG A 84 3.03 -4.80 12.63
CA ARG A 84 2.62 -3.45 13.08
C ARG A 84 3.74 -2.64 13.75
N ASP A 85 4.71 -3.32 14.31
CA ASP A 85 5.85 -2.69 14.99
C ASP A 85 6.91 -2.16 14.01
N ASN A 86 6.85 -2.56 12.75
CA ASN A 86 7.66 -1.99 11.68
C ASN A 86 7.21 -0.57 11.28
N ASN A 87 6.05 -0.12 11.77
CA ASN A 87 5.60 1.27 11.64
C ASN A 87 5.64 1.96 13.00
N ILE A 88 6.54 2.91 13.16
CA ILE A 88 6.72 3.71 14.37
C ILE A 88 6.03 5.05 14.17
N THR A 89 5.13 5.43 15.09
CA THR A 89 4.47 6.74 15.10
C THR A 89 4.78 7.50 16.37
N THR A 90 4.65 8.82 16.34
CA THR A 90 4.76 9.64 17.56
C THR A 90 3.77 9.16 18.62
N GLY A 91 2.52 8.86 18.22
CA GLY A 91 1.50 8.37 19.14
C GLY A 91 1.89 7.10 19.87
N LYS A 92 2.43 6.10 19.16
CA LYS A 92 2.93 4.85 19.77
C LYS A 92 4.03 5.10 20.78
N ILE A 93 5.01 5.92 20.43
CA ILE A 93 6.17 6.19 21.30
C ILE A 93 5.74 6.95 22.56
N TYR A 94 4.99 8.03 22.41
CA TYR A 94 4.55 8.84 23.53
C TYR A 94 3.61 8.06 24.45
N GLN A 95 2.66 7.31 23.89
CA GLN A 95 1.78 6.45 24.68
C GLN A 95 2.57 5.43 25.49
N SER A 96 3.55 4.76 24.88
CA SER A 96 4.42 3.80 25.55
C SER A 96 5.17 4.43 26.74
N VAL A 97 5.73 5.63 26.56
CA VAL A 97 6.46 6.32 27.64
C VAL A 97 5.49 6.81 28.73
N ILE A 98 4.32 7.34 28.37
CA ILE A 98 3.31 7.78 29.34
C ILE A 98 2.79 6.59 30.15
N ASP A 99 2.52 5.45 29.52
CA ASP A 99 2.07 4.24 30.22
C ASP A 99 3.13 3.72 31.21
N ARG A 100 4.41 3.77 30.83
CA ARG A 100 5.54 3.42 31.72
C ARG A 100 5.65 4.39 32.88
N GLU A 101 5.47 5.68 32.65
CA GLU A 101 5.47 6.70 33.70
C GLU A 101 4.32 6.42 34.69
N ARG A 102 3.11 6.15 34.20
CA ARG A 102 1.95 5.83 35.06
C ARG A 102 2.11 4.54 35.87
N ARG A 103 2.84 3.54 35.35
CA ARG A 103 3.19 2.32 36.10
C ARG A 103 4.29 2.53 37.14
N GLY A 104 5.00 3.64 37.10
CA GLY A 104 6.08 3.94 38.01
C GLY A 104 7.47 3.46 37.57
N ASP A 105 7.65 3.10 36.30
CA ASP A 105 8.94 2.63 35.77
C ASP A 105 10.03 3.72 35.86
N TYR A 106 9.63 4.97 35.99
CA TYR A 106 10.53 6.13 36.11
C TYR A 106 10.47 6.83 37.48
N LEU A 107 10.05 6.13 38.52
CA LEU A 107 9.93 6.75 39.86
C LEU A 107 11.19 7.51 40.27
N GLY A 108 10.96 8.73 40.76
CA GLY A 108 12.04 9.62 41.20
C GLY A 108 12.73 10.40 40.08
N LYS A 109 12.24 10.30 38.84
CA LYS A 109 12.80 11.02 37.68
C LYS A 109 11.78 11.96 37.05
N THR A 110 12.24 13.08 36.54
CA THR A 110 11.47 13.92 35.61
C THR A 110 11.55 13.28 34.22
N VAL A 111 10.41 12.86 33.67
CA VAL A 111 10.35 12.23 32.34
C VAL A 111 10.35 13.32 31.26
N GLN A 112 11.28 13.25 30.33
CA GLN A 112 11.55 14.27 29.32
C GLN A 112 11.74 13.63 27.95
N VAL A 113 11.72 14.44 26.88
CA VAL A 113 11.97 13.98 25.51
C VAL A 113 13.35 13.31 25.43
N ILE A 114 14.37 13.94 25.98
CA ILE A 114 15.69 13.34 26.14
C ILE A 114 15.90 13.09 27.64
N PRO A 115 16.17 11.86 28.08
CA PRO A 115 16.43 10.66 27.27
C PRO A 115 15.19 9.77 27.01
N HIS A 116 14.04 9.97 27.64
CA HIS A 116 13.00 8.95 27.75
C HIS A 116 12.30 8.64 26.41
N ILE A 117 11.96 9.68 25.63
CA ILE A 117 11.37 9.50 24.29
C ILE A 117 12.43 9.00 23.31
N THR A 118 13.62 9.60 23.32
CA THR A 118 14.69 9.18 22.40
C THR A 118 15.17 7.75 22.67
N ASP A 119 15.26 7.34 23.94
CA ASP A 119 15.59 5.95 24.29
C ASP A 119 14.47 4.99 23.85
N ALA A 120 13.21 5.34 24.05
CA ALA A 120 12.08 4.54 23.59
C ALA A 120 12.10 4.33 22.07
N ILE A 121 12.44 5.36 21.30
CA ILE A 121 12.58 5.25 19.83
C ILE A 121 13.73 4.30 19.47
N LYS A 122 14.91 4.47 20.08
CA LYS A 122 16.07 3.61 19.81
C LYS A 122 15.81 2.16 20.19
N ASP A 123 15.21 1.92 21.36
CA ASP A 123 14.86 0.58 21.83
C ASP A 123 13.85 -0.08 20.89
N TRP A 124 12.86 0.67 20.40
CA TRP A 124 11.89 0.16 19.44
C TRP A 124 12.56 -0.24 18.13
N ILE A 125 13.39 0.64 17.55
CA ILE A 125 14.14 0.37 16.32
C ILE A 125 14.99 -0.90 16.47
N THR A 126 15.79 -0.98 17.54
CA THR A 126 16.71 -2.10 17.73
C THR A 126 15.99 -3.42 17.99
N SER A 127 14.86 -3.40 18.70
CA SER A 127 14.05 -4.59 18.96
C SER A 127 13.34 -5.11 17.70
N VAL A 128 12.81 -4.21 16.87
CA VAL A 128 12.11 -4.58 15.64
C VAL A 128 13.08 -5.01 14.53
N ALA A 129 14.23 -4.37 14.43
CA ALA A 129 15.24 -4.68 13.42
C ALA A 129 15.72 -6.15 13.45
N VAL A 130 15.65 -6.82 14.60
CA VAL A 130 16.08 -8.22 14.76
C VAL A 130 14.96 -9.23 14.50
N ILE A 131 13.72 -8.79 14.28
CA ILE A 131 12.59 -9.68 13.97
C ILE A 131 12.69 -10.12 12.52
N PRO A 132 12.68 -11.44 12.23
CA PRO A 132 12.71 -11.94 10.85
C PRO A 132 11.41 -11.60 10.11
N VAL A 133 11.53 -11.16 8.86
CA VAL A 133 10.38 -10.77 8.00
C VAL A 133 10.33 -11.52 6.67
N ASP A 134 11.33 -12.38 6.41
CA ASP A 134 11.49 -13.13 5.16
C ASP A 134 11.19 -14.62 5.30
N GLY A 135 10.55 -15.03 6.39
CA GLY A 135 10.23 -16.43 6.70
C GLY A 135 11.41 -17.29 7.11
N ARG A 136 12.61 -16.73 7.27
CA ARG A 136 13.83 -17.44 7.69
C ARG A 136 14.12 -17.22 9.17
N VAL A 137 14.84 -18.13 9.78
CA VAL A 137 15.30 -18.00 11.18
C VAL A 137 16.41 -16.96 11.27
N GLY A 138 16.42 -16.18 12.35
CA GLY A 138 17.44 -15.18 12.66
C GLY A 138 17.20 -13.81 12.03
N PRO A 139 17.93 -12.79 12.49
CA PRO A 139 17.74 -11.40 12.06
C PRO A 139 18.18 -11.17 10.61
N ALA A 140 17.70 -10.09 10.02
CA ALA A 140 18.21 -9.56 8.77
C ALA A 140 19.65 -9.02 8.94
N ASP A 141 20.36 -8.86 7.82
CA ASP A 141 21.70 -8.25 7.78
C ASP A 141 21.59 -6.72 7.86
N VAL A 142 20.58 -6.15 7.21
CA VAL A 142 20.38 -4.70 7.08
C VAL A 142 18.93 -4.35 7.41
N CYS A 143 18.77 -3.28 8.20
CA CYS A 143 17.48 -2.63 8.43
C CYS A 143 17.45 -1.28 7.69
N VAL A 144 16.53 -1.12 6.78
CA VAL A 144 16.27 0.14 6.07
C VAL A 144 15.20 0.91 6.84
N ILE A 145 15.54 2.10 7.33
CA ILE A 145 14.65 2.95 8.11
C ILE A 145 14.31 4.18 7.27
N GLU A 146 13.04 4.39 7.00
CA GLU A 146 12.57 5.61 6.38
C GLU A 146 11.98 6.56 7.44
N LEU A 147 12.51 7.78 7.53
CA LEU A 147 11.92 8.84 8.32
C LEU A 147 10.92 9.63 7.47
N GLY A 148 9.65 9.54 7.82
CA GLY A 148 8.57 10.34 7.25
C GLY A 148 8.70 11.82 7.58
N GLY A 149 7.94 12.65 6.87
CA GLY A 149 8.02 14.10 7.00
C GLY A 149 9.25 14.72 6.33
N THR A 150 9.51 15.95 6.66
CA THR A 150 10.60 16.76 6.10
C THR A 150 11.57 17.15 7.22
N VAL A 151 12.87 17.06 6.96
CA VAL A 151 13.89 17.51 7.93
C VAL A 151 13.69 18.99 8.22
N GLY A 152 13.64 19.36 9.50
CA GLY A 152 13.32 20.70 9.97
C GLY A 152 11.91 20.85 10.52
N ASP A 153 11.01 19.93 10.22
CA ASP A 153 9.66 19.89 10.81
C ASP A 153 9.74 19.59 12.32
N ILE A 154 8.94 20.30 13.09
CA ILE A 154 8.94 20.22 14.57
C ILE A 154 8.64 18.81 15.07
N GLU A 155 7.71 18.14 14.43
CA GLU A 155 7.28 16.77 14.77
C GLU A 155 8.35 15.71 14.51
N SER A 156 9.28 15.98 13.60
CA SER A 156 10.36 15.05 13.26
C SER A 156 11.56 15.13 14.21
N MET A 157 11.67 16.19 15.00
CA MET A 157 12.86 16.48 15.82
C MET A 157 13.24 15.36 16.80
N PRO A 158 12.31 14.77 17.59
CA PRO A 158 12.65 13.67 18.50
C PRO A 158 13.20 12.44 17.78
N PHE A 159 12.71 12.16 16.58
CA PHE A 159 13.18 11.04 15.75
C PHE A 159 14.59 11.30 15.18
N ILE A 160 14.84 12.50 14.71
CA ILE A 160 16.19 12.89 14.21
C ILE A 160 17.20 12.82 15.33
N GLU A 161 16.85 13.31 16.52
CA GLU A 161 17.74 13.22 17.70
C GLU A 161 17.98 11.75 18.09
N ALA A 162 16.95 10.90 18.10
CA ALA A 162 17.11 9.47 18.37
C ALA A 162 18.01 8.78 17.33
N LEU A 163 17.84 9.10 16.05
CA LEU A 163 18.69 8.55 14.96
C LEU A 163 20.13 9.04 15.07
N ARG A 164 20.35 10.31 15.47
CA ARG A 164 21.69 10.84 15.75
C ARG A 164 22.36 10.05 16.89
N GLN A 165 21.64 9.83 17.99
CA GLN A 165 22.14 9.02 19.11
C GLN A 165 22.38 7.56 18.70
N LEU A 166 21.49 6.98 17.87
CA LEU A 166 21.66 5.62 17.34
C LEU A 166 22.94 5.52 16.51
N SER A 167 23.18 6.46 15.62
CA SER A 167 24.40 6.47 14.78
C SER A 167 25.68 6.48 15.60
N TYR A 168 25.68 7.21 16.72
CA TYR A 168 26.81 7.25 17.65
C TYR A 168 26.97 5.91 18.40
N SER A 169 25.87 5.34 18.88
CA SER A 169 25.90 4.13 19.72
C SER A 169 26.25 2.86 18.94
N VAL A 170 25.84 2.75 17.67
CA VAL A 170 26.12 1.57 16.85
C VAL A 170 27.48 1.64 16.13
N GLY A 171 28.07 2.82 16.03
CA GLY A 171 29.31 3.07 15.29
C GLY A 171 29.05 3.41 13.81
N GLN A 172 29.93 4.22 13.25
CA GLN A 172 29.80 4.74 11.88
C GLN A 172 29.78 3.64 10.81
N GLU A 173 30.47 2.54 11.04
CA GLU A 173 30.52 1.37 10.16
C GLU A 173 29.21 0.54 10.17
N ASN A 174 28.25 0.89 11.02
CA ASN A 174 26.95 0.24 11.13
C ASN A 174 25.79 1.16 10.75
N PHE A 175 26.10 2.37 10.28
CA PHE A 175 25.12 3.41 9.98
C PHE A 175 25.42 4.09 8.64
N CYS A 176 24.46 4.09 7.74
CA CYS A 176 24.52 4.79 6.44
C CYS A 176 23.30 5.70 6.29
N LEU A 177 23.55 7.00 6.20
CA LEU A 177 22.49 7.99 6.01
C LEU A 177 22.40 8.40 4.54
N ILE A 178 21.20 8.27 3.97
CA ILE A 178 20.87 8.69 2.60
C ILE A 178 19.82 9.78 2.71
N HIS A 179 20.12 10.93 2.16
CA HIS A 179 19.20 12.07 2.18
C HIS A 179 18.59 12.29 0.80
N VAL A 180 17.25 12.22 0.74
CA VAL A 180 16.47 12.48 -0.48
C VAL A 180 16.15 13.96 -0.55
N SER A 181 16.47 14.59 -1.67
CA SER A 181 16.25 16.01 -1.88
C SER A 181 15.78 16.30 -3.31
N LEU A 182 15.40 17.54 -3.55
CA LEU A 182 14.91 18.00 -4.85
C LEU A 182 15.96 18.87 -5.56
N VAL A 183 16.22 18.54 -6.82
CA VAL A 183 16.95 19.38 -7.75
C VAL A 183 15.99 19.79 -8.87
N PRO A 184 15.26 20.90 -8.72
CA PRO A 184 14.30 21.32 -9.72
C PRO A 184 15.00 21.81 -10.98
N VAL A 185 14.35 21.57 -12.11
CA VAL A 185 14.73 22.13 -13.42
C VAL A 185 13.81 23.32 -13.68
N LEU A 186 14.36 24.52 -13.69
CA LEU A 186 13.57 25.74 -13.85
C LEU A 186 13.62 26.28 -15.26
N GLY A 187 12.45 26.65 -15.76
CA GLY A 187 12.23 27.48 -16.92
C GLY A 187 12.64 26.89 -18.26
N VAL A 188 12.56 27.75 -19.26
CA VAL A 188 12.86 27.46 -20.68
C VAL A 188 14.31 27.02 -20.89
N VAL A 189 15.22 27.35 -19.96
CA VAL A 189 16.67 27.11 -20.07
C VAL A 189 17.10 25.73 -19.56
N GLY A 190 16.23 25.00 -18.88
CA GLY A 190 16.53 23.65 -18.36
C GLY A 190 17.62 23.61 -17.29
N GLU A 191 17.85 24.71 -16.55
CA GLU A 191 18.90 24.78 -15.53
C GLU A 191 18.51 24.04 -14.26
N GLN A 192 19.38 23.12 -13.82
CA GLN A 192 19.24 22.39 -12.57
C GLN A 192 19.63 23.25 -11.36
N LYS A 193 18.72 23.43 -10.42
CA LYS A 193 18.90 24.30 -9.26
C LYS A 193 19.29 23.50 -8.02
N THR A 194 20.48 23.78 -7.49
CA THR A 194 21.06 23.04 -6.35
C THR A 194 20.72 23.62 -4.98
N LYS A 195 20.22 24.85 -4.91
CA LYS A 195 19.93 25.54 -3.64
C LYS A 195 18.98 24.80 -2.71
N PRO A 196 17.88 24.21 -3.18
CA PRO A 196 16.99 23.44 -2.30
C PRO A 196 17.72 22.30 -1.57
N THR A 197 18.56 21.53 -2.29
CA THR A 197 19.38 20.46 -1.70
C THR A 197 20.42 20.99 -0.73
N GLN A 198 21.11 22.10 -1.07
CA GLN A 198 22.08 22.72 -0.18
C GLN A 198 21.45 23.16 1.15
N HIS A 199 20.25 23.76 1.11
CA HIS A 199 19.51 24.17 2.30
C HIS A 199 19.08 22.98 3.14
N SER A 200 18.54 21.95 2.52
CA SER A 200 18.08 20.73 3.17
C SER A 200 19.24 19.99 3.88
N VAL A 201 20.38 19.85 3.22
CA VAL A 201 21.57 19.23 3.82
C VAL A 201 22.15 20.06 4.95
N ARG A 202 22.14 21.39 4.81
CA ARG A 202 22.57 22.29 5.89
C ARG A 202 21.71 22.14 7.13
N GLU A 203 20.40 22.06 6.97
CA GLU A 203 19.45 21.82 8.06
C GLU A 203 19.72 20.49 8.76
N LEU A 204 19.84 19.40 7.98
CA LEU A 204 20.16 18.08 8.51
C LEU A 204 21.47 18.07 9.32
N ARG A 205 22.51 18.75 8.83
CA ARG A 205 23.79 18.88 9.50
C ARG A 205 23.71 19.73 10.78
N ALA A 206 22.89 20.75 10.79
CA ALA A 206 22.64 21.55 11.99
C ALA A 206 22.00 20.69 13.11
N LEU A 207 21.26 19.64 12.74
CA LEU A 207 20.71 18.66 13.67
C LEU A 207 21.70 17.51 14.02
N GLY A 208 22.94 17.60 13.56
CA GLY A 208 24.03 16.66 13.93
C GLY A 208 24.12 15.40 13.08
N LEU A 209 23.45 15.34 11.94
CA LEU A 209 23.52 14.22 11.00
C LEU A 209 24.15 14.68 9.68
N THR A 210 25.09 13.91 9.14
CA THR A 210 25.72 14.15 7.85
C THR A 210 25.39 13.02 6.89
N PRO A 211 24.83 13.30 5.69
CA PRO A 211 24.51 12.25 4.74
C PRO A 211 25.78 11.64 4.12
N HIS A 212 25.78 10.33 3.95
CA HIS A 212 26.82 9.59 3.23
C HIS A 212 26.54 9.57 1.73
N LEU A 213 25.24 9.57 1.35
CA LEU A 213 24.78 9.66 -0.02
C LEU A 213 23.66 10.70 -0.12
N LEU A 214 23.56 11.33 -1.28
CA LEU A 214 22.40 12.16 -1.66
C LEU A 214 21.63 11.47 -2.77
N ALA A 215 20.31 11.32 -2.59
CA ALA A 215 19.39 10.87 -3.62
C ALA A 215 18.59 12.08 -4.13
N CYS A 216 18.99 12.61 -5.27
CA CYS A 216 18.46 13.86 -5.82
C CYS A 216 17.36 13.56 -6.82
N ARG A 217 16.11 13.88 -6.44
CA ARG A 217 14.97 13.85 -7.35
C ARG A 217 15.05 15.00 -8.34
N SER A 218 14.88 14.69 -9.62
CA SER A 218 14.85 15.66 -10.70
C SER A 218 14.01 15.12 -11.87
N ALA A 219 13.49 16.00 -12.72
CA ALA A 219 12.80 15.58 -13.95
C ALA A 219 13.77 14.94 -14.96
N GLN A 220 15.03 15.29 -14.90
CA GLN A 220 16.07 14.83 -15.83
C GLN A 220 17.31 14.32 -15.08
N PRO A 221 18.15 13.49 -15.70
CA PRO A 221 19.42 13.09 -15.12
C PRO A 221 20.25 14.30 -14.70
N LEU A 222 20.92 14.21 -13.54
CA LEU A 222 21.80 15.27 -13.07
C LEU A 222 23.03 15.38 -13.97
N LEU A 223 23.37 16.61 -14.32
CA LEU A 223 24.60 16.92 -15.02
C LEU A 223 25.82 16.75 -14.08
N ASP A 224 26.96 16.39 -14.62
CA ASP A 224 28.20 16.23 -13.83
C ASP A 224 28.57 17.52 -13.08
N GLN A 225 28.44 18.68 -13.72
CA GLN A 225 28.63 19.99 -13.08
C GLN A 225 27.68 20.21 -11.89
N THR A 226 26.45 19.73 -11.98
CA THR A 226 25.48 19.79 -10.88
C THR A 226 25.93 18.92 -9.72
N LYS A 227 26.39 17.71 -10.00
CA LYS A 227 26.93 16.79 -8.98
C LYS A 227 28.18 17.35 -8.31
N GLU A 228 29.11 17.91 -9.08
CA GLU A 228 30.32 18.56 -8.55
C GLU A 228 29.97 19.75 -7.63
N LYS A 229 29.03 20.57 -8.04
CA LYS A 229 28.55 21.71 -7.23
C LYS A 229 27.90 21.22 -5.92
N LEU A 230 27.04 20.20 -5.98
CA LEU A 230 26.44 19.59 -4.79
C LEU A 230 27.50 18.98 -3.88
N SER A 231 28.50 18.30 -4.44
CA SER A 231 29.62 17.75 -3.69
C SER A 231 30.36 18.79 -2.87
N GLN A 232 30.66 19.93 -3.48
CA GLN A 232 31.35 21.05 -2.82
C GLN A 232 30.53 21.65 -1.66
N PHE A 233 29.23 21.85 -1.86
CA PHE A 233 28.39 22.50 -0.85
C PHE A 233 27.83 21.55 0.22
N CYS A 234 27.62 20.30 -0.12
CA CYS A 234 27.04 19.30 0.79
C CYS A 234 28.10 18.40 1.46
N HIS A 235 29.34 18.47 1.02
CA HIS A 235 30.45 17.64 1.51
C HIS A 235 30.17 16.14 1.38
N VAL A 236 29.53 15.75 0.27
CA VAL A 236 29.30 14.37 -0.13
C VAL A 236 30.11 14.10 -1.40
N PRO A 237 30.87 13.01 -1.50
CA PRO A 237 31.61 12.70 -2.72
C PRO A 237 30.71 12.71 -3.96
N ALA A 238 31.16 13.24 -5.09
CA ALA A 238 30.35 13.35 -6.30
C ALA A 238 29.81 11.98 -6.77
N GLY A 239 30.57 10.90 -6.58
CA GLY A 239 30.13 9.53 -6.87
C GLY A 239 29.00 9.01 -5.97
N ASN A 240 28.77 9.66 -4.82
CA ASN A 240 27.69 9.32 -3.87
C ASN A 240 26.45 10.23 -4.06
N ILE A 241 26.46 11.10 -5.08
CA ILE A 241 25.32 11.94 -5.44
C ILE A 241 24.56 11.23 -6.56
N LEU A 242 23.43 10.64 -6.18
CA LEU A 242 22.61 9.81 -7.04
C LEU A 242 21.54 10.66 -7.75
N SER A 243 21.40 10.48 -9.05
CA SER A 243 20.30 11.05 -9.82
C SER A 243 19.10 10.13 -9.79
N ILE A 244 18.05 10.52 -9.09
CA ILE A 244 16.77 9.80 -9.10
C ILE A 244 15.81 10.61 -9.98
N HIS A 245 16.01 10.51 -11.28
CA HIS A 245 15.19 11.21 -12.27
C HIS A 245 13.94 10.41 -12.66
N ASP A 246 13.03 11.05 -13.38
CA ASP A 246 11.81 10.41 -13.84
C ASP A 246 12.13 9.23 -14.76
N VAL A 247 11.42 8.12 -14.53
CA VAL A 247 11.58 6.86 -15.24
C VAL A 247 10.21 6.38 -15.75
N PRO A 248 10.16 5.55 -16.81
CA PRO A 248 8.89 5.08 -17.38
C PRO A 248 8.01 4.32 -16.39
N ASN A 249 8.61 3.57 -15.46
CA ASN A 249 7.92 2.89 -14.38
C ASN A 249 8.85 2.71 -13.17
N ILE A 250 8.26 2.49 -11.99
CA ILE A 250 9.01 2.44 -10.72
C ILE A 250 10.00 1.28 -10.61
N TRP A 251 9.85 0.23 -11.41
CA TRP A 251 10.79 -0.90 -11.39
C TRP A 251 12.14 -0.56 -12.01
N HIS A 252 12.23 0.56 -12.74
CA HIS A 252 13.53 1.10 -13.17
C HIS A 252 14.34 1.72 -12.03
N VAL A 253 13.74 2.11 -10.90
CA VAL A 253 14.47 2.80 -9.83
C VAL A 253 15.59 1.93 -9.21
N PRO A 254 15.38 0.63 -8.88
CA PRO A 254 16.50 -0.22 -8.45
C PRO A 254 17.60 -0.35 -9.50
N LEU A 255 17.24 -0.40 -10.78
CA LEU A 255 18.21 -0.45 -11.89
C LEU A 255 19.03 0.84 -11.97
N LEU A 256 18.36 1.98 -11.81
CA LEU A 256 18.98 3.30 -11.82
C LEU A 256 20.00 3.44 -10.67
N LEU A 257 19.68 2.93 -9.48
CA LEU A 257 20.60 2.88 -8.35
C LEU A 257 21.82 2.00 -8.62
N ARG A 258 21.60 0.83 -9.22
CA ARG A 258 22.69 -0.07 -9.62
C ARG A 258 23.62 0.57 -10.64
N TYR A 259 23.08 1.22 -11.66
CA TYR A 259 23.88 1.88 -12.71
C TYR A 259 24.79 2.97 -12.17
N GLN A 260 24.39 3.61 -11.08
CA GLN A 260 25.15 4.67 -10.43
C GLN A 260 26.05 4.14 -9.29
N ASP A 261 26.17 2.84 -9.17
CA ASP A 261 27.02 2.17 -8.18
C ASP A 261 26.64 2.46 -6.72
N ALA A 262 25.35 2.78 -6.47
CA ALA A 262 24.84 3.11 -5.14
C ALA A 262 25.06 1.98 -4.14
N HIS A 263 24.92 0.72 -4.57
CA HIS A 263 25.13 -0.45 -3.72
C HIS A 263 26.54 -0.52 -3.16
N ASN A 264 27.57 -0.28 -3.97
CA ASN A 264 28.97 -0.31 -3.52
C ASN A 264 29.26 0.82 -2.51
N ALA A 265 28.71 2.02 -2.72
CA ALA A 265 28.84 3.12 -1.77
C ALA A 265 28.21 2.76 -0.40
N ILE A 266 27.02 2.16 -0.39
CA ILE A 266 26.32 1.73 0.82
C ILE A 266 27.07 0.56 1.49
N LEU A 267 27.44 -0.46 0.73
CA LEU A 267 28.18 -1.63 1.24
C LEU A 267 29.53 -1.25 1.84
N LYS A 268 30.24 -0.32 1.20
CA LYS A 268 31.50 0.23 1.71
C LYS A 268 31.29 0.96 3.04
N GLN A 269 30.28 1.83 3.12
CA GLN A 269 29.95 2.56 4.34
C GLN A 269 29.61 1.61 5.50
N LEU A 270 28.91 0.52 5.21
CA LEU A 270 28.46 -0.47 6.20
C LEU A 270 29.48 -1.61 6.44
N ASN A 271 30.64 -1.56 5.80
CA ASN A 271 31.66 -2.61 5.88
C ASN A 271 31.12 -4.01 5.52
N LEU A 272 30.34 -4.08 4.43
CA LEU A 272 29.68 -5.31 3.95
C LEU A 272 30.23 -5.83 2.63
N LEU A 273 31.22 -5.18 2.03
CA LEU A 273 31.79 -5.57 0.73
C LEU A 273 32.33 -7.01 0.69
N SER A 274 32.80 -7.53 1.84
CA SER A 274 33.38 -8.87 1.92
C SER A 274 32.35 -10.01 1.90
N ILE A 275 31.10 -9.73 2.24
CA ILE A 275 30.02 -10.72 2.34
C ILE A 275 28.97 -10.56 1.27
N ALA A 276 28.88 -9.40 0.64
CA ALA A 276 27.93 -9.10 -0.43
C ALA A 276 28.48 -9.55 -1.80
N GLY A 277 27.61 -10.12 -2.62
CA GLY A 277 27.90 -10.44 -4.01
C GLY A 277 27.52 -9.30 -4.97
N PRO A 278 27.80 -9.45 -6.26
CA PRO A 278 27.30 -8.53 -7.28
C PRO A 278 25.76 -8.57 -7.31
N PRO A 279 25.09 -7.43 -7.52
CA PRO A 279 23.62 -7.38 -7.49
C PRO A 279 23.02 -8.08 -8.70
N ASP A 280 22.20 -9.11 -8.46
CA ASP A 280 21.38 -9.77 -9.47
C ASP A 280 19.99 -9.11 -9.54
N LEU A 281 19.76 -8.32 -10.58
CA LEU A 281 18.51 -7.61 -10.85
C LEU A 281 17.85 -8.08 -12.16
N GLN A 282 18.13 -9.30 -12.62
CA GLN A 282 17.58 -9.81 -13.90
C GLN A 282 16.05 -9.81 -13.90
N GLU A 283 15.42 -10.26 -12.83
CA GLU A 283 13.95 -10.24 -12.70
C GLU A 283 13.37 -8.82 -12.72
N TRP A 284 14.06 -7.86 -12.09
CA TRP A 284 13.65 -6.46 -12.11
C TRP A 284 13.78 -5.85 -13.49
N THR A 285 14.87 -6.14 -14.19
CA THR A 285 15.08 -5.73 -15.58
C THR A 285 13.98 -6.28 -16.47
N LYS A 286 13.74 -7.60 -16.42
CA LYS A 286 12.69 -8.24 -17.20
C LYS A 286 11.31 -7.64 -16.94
N ARG A 287 10.98 -7.34 -15.67
CA ARG A 287 9.70 -6.74 -15.29
C ARG A 287 9.54 -5.33 -15.84
N ALA A 288 10.56 -4.49 -15.67
CA ALA A 288 10.57 -3.12 -16.19
C ALA A 288 10.41 -3.10 -17.72
N GLU A 289 11.19 -3.92 -18.43
CA GLU A 289 11.14 -4.03 -19.89
C GLU A 289 9.82 -4.63 -20.39
N THR A 290 9.27 -5.63 -19.68
CA THR A 290 7.96 -6.20 -20.04
C THR A 290 6.89 -5.12 -20.00
N PHE A 291 6.84 -4.33 -18.94
CA PHE A 291 5.87 -3.24 -18.83
C PHE A 291 6.04 -2.18 -19.93
N ASP A 292 7.28 -1.78 -20.20
CA ASP A 292 7.56 -0.76 -21.23
C ASP A 292 7.12 -1.20 -22.63
N ASN A 293 7.16 -2.50 -22.91
CA ASN A 293 6.82 -3.09 -24.22
C ASN A 293 5.35 -3.54 -24.34
N LEU A 294 4.52 -3.36 -23.30
CA LEU A 294 3.10 -3.70 -23.38
C LEU A 294 2.35 -2.74 -24.32
N THR A 295 1.70 -3.31 -25.33
CA THR A 295 0.93 -2.58 -26.35
C THR A 295 -0.58 -2.85 -26.26
N GLU A 296 -0.95 -4.09 -25.92
CA GLU A 296 -2.36 -4.46 -25.75
C GLU A 296 -2.88 -3.91 -24.44
N THR A 297 -4.01 -3.22 -24.48
CA THR A 297 -4.59 -2.54 -23.30
C THR A 297 -5.86 -3.22 -22.82
N VAL A 298 -6.13 -3.10 -21.52
CA VAL A 298 -7.41 -3.45 -20.92
C VAL A 298 -7.97 -2.25 -20.14
N LYS A 299 -9.20 -1.81 -20.49
CA LYS A 299 -9.89 -0.72 -19.81
C LYS A 299 -10.63 -1.23 -18.60
N VAL A 300 -10.26 -0.73 -17.41
CA VAL A 300 -10.87 -1.09 -16.12
C VAL A 300 -11.61 0.11 -15.56
N ALA A 301 -12.93 0.01 -15.42
CA ALA A 301 -13.70 1.01 -14.68
C ALA A 301 -13.49 0.83 -13.19
N MET A 302 -12.83 1.80 -12.56
CA MET A 302 -12.67 1.89 -11.11
C MET A 302 -13.79 2.75 -10.55
N VAL A 303 -14.84 2.12 -10.04
CA VAL A 303 -16.01 2.80 -9.46
C VAL A 303 -15.80 2.96 -7.97
N GLY A 304 -15.36 4.12 -7.54
CA GLY A 304 -14.91 4.36 -6.18
C GLY A 304 -15.44 5.63 -5.54
N LYS A 305 -15.18 5.75 -4.23
CA LYS A 305 -15.51 6.93 -3.42
C LYS A 305 -14.38 7.96 -3.38
N TYR A 306 -13.14 7.51 -3.54
CA TYR A 306 -11.91 8.29 -3.33
C TYR A 306 -11.15 8.51 -4.64
N THR A 307 -11.86 8.92 -5.69
CA THR A 307 -11.32 9.03 -7.06
C THR A 307 -10.43 10.26 -7.30
N GLY A 308 -10.28 11.14 -6.30
CA GLY A 308 -9.46 12.35 -6.41
C GLY A 308 -7.95 12.14 -6.33
N LEU A 309 -7.51 11.06 -5.66
CA LEU A 309 -6.10 10.74 -5.44
C LEU A 309 -5.85 9.25 -5.73
N SER A 310 -4.88 8.96 -6.59
CA SER A 310 -4.49 7.58 -6.90
C SER A 310 -4.00 6.80 -5.67
N ASP A 311 -3.35 7.47 -4.74
CA ASP A 311 -2.82 6.86 -3.51
C ASP A 311 -3.92 6.32 -2.57
N SER A 312 -5.16 6.79 -2.71
CA SER A 312 -6.30 6.26 -1.96
C SER A 312 -6.63 4.79 -2.29
N TYR A 313 -6.22 4.32 -3.46
CA TYR A 313 -6.40 2.95 -3.95
C TYR A 313 -5.09 2.31 -4.43
N LEU A 314 -3.97 2.70 -3.83
CA LEU A 314 -2.63 2.32 -4.31
C LEU A 314 -2.47 0.80 -4.45
N SER A 315 -2.83 0.02 -3.43
CA SER A 315 -2.70 -1.44 -3.48
C SER A 315 -3.60 -2.08 -4.54
N VAL A 316 -4.80 -1.55 -4.76
CA VAL A 316 -5.69 -2.00 -5.85
C VAL A 316 -5.06 -1.75 -7.21
N LEU A 317 -4.52 -0.56 -7.43
CA LEU A 317 -3.83 -0.20 -8.66
C LEU A 317 -2.58 -1.07 -8.89
N LYS A 318 -1.81 -1.34 -7.84
CA LYS A 318 -0.65 -2.22 -7.91
C LYS A 318 -1.04 -3.66 -8.20
N ALA A 319 -2.10 -4.18 -7.57
CA ALA A 319 -2.59 -5.53 -7.83
C ALA A 319 -3.11 -5.70 -9.27
N LEU A 320 -3.83 -4.71 -9.80
CA LEU A 320 -4.21 -4.67 -11.22
C LEU A 320 -2.98 -4.68 -12.13
N LEU A 321 -1.98 -3.87 -11.82
CA LEU A 321 -0.75 -3.79 -12.58
C LEU A 321 0.01 -5.14 -12.59
N HIS A 322 0.15 -5.78 -11.43
CA HIS A 322 0.79 -7.10 -11.32
C HIS A 322 0.05 -8.15 -12.16
N ALA A 323 -1.28 -8.18 -12.08
CA ALA A 323 -2.11 -9.10 -12.86
C ALA A 323 -2.03 -8.82 -14.37
N CYS A 324 -2.11 -7.56 -14.76
CA CYS A 324 -2.02 -7.16 -16.17
C CYS A 324 -0.68 -7.55 -16.79
N ILE A 325 0.43 -7.32 -16.09
CA ILE A 325 1.76 -7.72 -16.58
C ILE A 325 1.84 -9.22 -16.75
N SER A 326 1.34 -10.01 -15.80
CA SER A 326 1.34 -11.47 -15.90
C SER A 326 0.49 -11.98 -17.08
N CYS A 327 -0.50 -11.18 -17.50
CA CYS A 327 -1.34 -11.45 -18.67
C CYS A 327 -0.87 -10.77 -19.96
N SER A 328 0.28 -10.10 -19.95
CA SER A 328 0.83 -9.32 -21.07
C SER A 328 -0.11 -8.22 -21.55
N LEU A 329 -0.76 -7.54 -20.61
CA LEU A 329 -1.69 -6.44 -20.85
C LEU A 329 -1.25 -5.17 -20.12
N LYS A 330 -1.59 -4.01 -20.68
CA LYS A 330 -1.40 -2.71 -20.05
C LYS A 330 -2.74 -2.21 -19.49
N PRO A 331 -2.85 -1.95 -18.17
CA PRO A 331 -4.09 -1.44 -17.61
C PRO A 331 -4.32 0.02 -18.02
N VAL A 332 -5.54 0.34 -18.42
CA VAL A 332 -6.05 1.69 -18.60
C VAL A 332 -7.15 1.91 -17.57
N ILE A 333 -6.82 2.63 -16.51
CA ILE A 333 -7.76 2.89 -15.42
C ILE A 333 -8.72 4.00 -15.82
N GLN A 334 -10.00 3.67 -15.86
CA GLN A 334 -11.09 4.58 -16.10
C GLN A 334 -11.72 4.94 -14.74
N TRP A 335 -11.40 6.12 -14.23
CA TRP A 335 -11.94 6.59 -12.95
C TRP A 335 -13.41 7.00 -13.09
N VAL A 336 -14.27 6.39 -12.28
CA VAL A 336 -15.68 6.72 -12.17
C VAL A 336 -16.01 7.06 -10.72
N ALA A 337 -16.27 8.32 -10.43
CA ALA A 337 -16.79 8.69 -9.12
C ALA A 337 -18.20 8.08 -8.97
N ALA A 338 -18.38 7.23 -7.97
CA ALA A 338 -19.62 6.48 -7.81
C ALA A 338 -20.86 7.40 -7.73
N SER A 339 -20.74 8.54 -7.05
CA SER A 339 -21.80 9.55 -6.97
C SER A 339 -22.22 10.14 -8.32
N ASP A 340 -21.35 10.09 -9.34
CA ASP A 340 -21.67 10.61 -10.67
C ASP A 340 -22.59 9.69 -11.48
N LEU A 341 -22.74 8.43 -11.03
CA LEU A 341 -23.68 7.47 -11.64
C LEU A 341 -25.12 7.60 -11.08
N GLU A 342 -25.32 8.33 -9.99
CA GLU A 342 -26.59 8.43 -9.27
C GLU A 342 -27.59 9.31 -10.01
N ASP A 343 -28.89 9.00 -9.88
CA ASP A 343 -29.99 9.75 -10.53
C ASP A 343 -30.06 11.21 -10.09
N GLU A 344 -29.64 11.52 -8.87
CA GLU A 344 -29.56 12.90 -8.38
C GLU A 344 -28.55 13.70 -9.20
N LYS A 345 -27.42 13.08 -9.56
CA LYS A 345 -26.39 13.71 -10.40
C LYS A 345 -26.89 14.00 -11.81
N ALA A 346 -27.79 13.16 -12.34
CA ALA A 346 -28.43 13.42 -13.64
C ALA A 346 -29.24 14.72 -13.65
N LYS A 347 -29.80 15.13 -12.50
CA LYS A 347 -30.55 16.37 -12.33
C LYS A 347 -29.63 17.57 -12.12
N GLU A 348 -28.58 17.42 -11.30
CA GLU A 348 -27.65 18.50 -10.94
C GLU A 348 -26.66 18.81 -12.06
N ALA A 349 -26.06 17.78 -12.66
CA ALA A 349 -25.01 17.89 -13.66
C ALA A 349 -25.16 16.81 -14.74
N PRO A 350 -26.12 16.92 -15.65
CA PRO A 350 -26.48 15.89 -16.65
C PRO A 350 -25.29 15.45 -17.52
N GLN A 351 -24.37 16.38 -17.83
CA GLN A 351 -23.20 16.09 -18.67
C GLN A 351 -22.18 15.22 -17.92
N VAL A 352 -21.96 15.49 -16.63
CA VAL A 352 -21.05 14.69 -15.77
C VAL A 352 -21.61 13.29 -15.60
N HIS A 353 -22.89 13.17 -15.32
CA HIS A 353 -23.59 11.89 -15.22
C HIS A 353 -23.50 11.09 -16.53
N ALA A 354 -23.79 11.71 -17.67
CA ALA A 354 -23.70 11.05 -18.97
C ALA A 354 -22.27 10.56 -19.27
N ALA A 355 -21.25 11.38 -18.99
CA ALA A 355 -19.85 11.02 -19.17
C ALA A 355 -19.43 9.85 -18.28
N ALA A 356 -19.87 9.82 -17.02
CA ALA A 356 -19.60 8.71 -16.10
C ALA A 356 -20.18 7.39 -16.61
N TRP A 357 -21.43 7.40 -17.09
CA TRP A 357 -22.07 6.23 -17.67
C TRP A 357 -21.43 5.80 -18.99
N GLU A 358 -21.01 6.73 -19.84
CA GLU A 358 -20.27 6.42 -21.06
C GLU A 358 -18.95 5.72 -20.74
N THR A 359 -18.20 6.26 -19.78
CA THR A 359 -16.95 5.66 -19.31
C THR A 359 -17.15 4.24 -18.77
N LEU A 360 -18.20 4.03 -17.96
CA LEU A 360 -18.55 2.72 -17.42
C LEU A 360 -18.85 1.71 -18.54
N LYS A 361 -19.64 2.11 -19.53
CA LYS A 361 -20.06 1.26 -20.66
C LYS A 361 -18.92 0.94 -21.62
N ASP A 362 -17.95 1.83 -21.77
CA ASP A 362 -16.77 1.65 -22.64
C ASP A 362 -15.67 0.77 -21.98
N SER A 363 -15.82 0.43 -20.71
CA SER A 363 -14.84 -0.36 -19.98
C SER A 363 -15.04 -1.86 -20.18
N ALA A 364 -13.95 -2.61 -20.23
CA ALA A 364 -13.95 -4.07 -20.41
C ALA A 364 -14.35 -4.83 -19.13
N CYS A 365 -14.21 -4.20 -17.98
CA CYS A 365 -14.54 -4.77 -16.68
C CYS A 365 -14.75 -3.67 -15.64
N ILE A 366 -15.42 -4.01 -14.54
CA ILE A 366 -15.81 -3.07 -13.47
C ILE A 366 -15.26 -3.57 -12.14
N LEU A 367 -14.49 -2.71 -11.44
CA LEU A 367 -13.98 -2.96 -10.11
C LEU A 367 -14.59 -1.97 -9.13
N VAL A 368 -15.20 -2.49 -8.06
CA VAL A 368 -15.73 -1.70 -6.95
C VAL A 368 -14.88 -2.00 -5.70
N PRO A 369 -13.99 -1.07 -5.32
CA PRO A 369 -13.08 -1.27 -4.19
C PRO A 369 -13.77 -1.09 -2.84
N GLY A 370 -13.05 -1.36 -1.76
CA GLY A 370 -13.47 -1.07 -0.40
C GLY A 370 -13.67 0.42 -0.12
N GLY A 371 -14.39 0.71 0.96
CA GLY A 371 -14.68 2.06 1.43
C GLY A 371 -15.61 2.05 2.62
N PHE A 372 -15.83 3.21 3.23
CA PHE A 372 -16.72 3.41 4.37
C PHE A 372 -17.74 4.52 4.11
N GLY A 373 -18.88 4.47 4.84
CA GLY A 373 -19.94 5.46 4.76
C GLY A 373 -20.85 5.31 3.54
N ASN A 374 -21.89 6.13 3.48
CA ASN A 374 -22.98 6.00 2.51
C ASN A 374 -22.79 6.78 1.20
N ARG A 375 -21.80 7.68 1.11
CA ARG A 375 -21.58 8.50 -0.09
C ARG A 375 -21.28 7.62 -1.31
N GLY A 376 -22.03 7.80 -2.40
CA GLY A 376 -21.78 7.11 -3.67
C GLY A 376 -22.22 5.63 -3.70
N THR A 377 -22.89 5.14 -2.65
CA THR A 377 -23.29 3.72 -2.58
C THR A 377 -24.34 3.34 -3.59
N GLU A 378 -25.31 4.22 -3.88
CA GLU A 378 -26.30 3.97 -4.91
C GLU A 378 -25.66 3.89 -6.31
N GLY A 379 -24.68 4.73 -6.61
CA GLY A 379 -23.90 4.63 -7.85
C GLY A 379 -23.11 3.33 -7.98
N MET A 380 -22.53 2.83 -6.86
CA MET A 380 -21.87 1.52 -6.84
C MET A 380 -22.89 0.38 -7.09
N ILE A 381 -24.09 0.47 -6.51
CA ILE A 381 -25.19 -0.50 -6.73
C ILE A 381 -25.60 -0.50 -8.21
N LEU A 382 -25.73 0.66 -8.82
CA LEU A 382 -26.03 0.79 -10.26
C LEU A 382 -24.93 0.19 -11.14
N ALA A 383 -23.67 0.39 -10.80
CA ALA A 383 -22.53 -0.22 -11.50
C ALA A 383 -22.53 -1.75 -11.38
N ALA A 384 -22.79 -2.29 -10.18
CA ALA A 384 -22.91 -3.72 -9.95
C ALA A 384 -24.07 -4.34 -10.73
N LYS A 385 -25.24 -3.65 -10.78
CA LYS A 385 -26.39 -4.03 -11.58
C LYS A 385 -26.06 -4.06 -13.07
N PHE A 386 -25.41 -3.02 -13.58
CA PHE A 386 -24.99 -2.96 -14.97
C PHE A 386 -24.07 -4.13 -15.33
N ALA A 387 -23.09 -4.43 -14.49
CA ALA A 387 -22.17 -5.55 -14.69
C ALA A 387 -22.92 -6.88 -14.75
N ARG A 388 -23.83 -7.13 -13.82
CA ARG A 388 -24.62 -8.35 -13.75
C ARG A 388 -25.52 -8.53 -14.98
N GLU A 389 -26.27 -7.51 -15.35
CA GLU A 389 -27.23 -7.58 -16.45
C GLU A 389 -26.59 -7.63 -17.83
N ASN A 390 -25.42 -7.00 -18.01
CA ASN A 390 -24.71 -6.92 -19.27
C ASN A 390 -23.53 -7.91 -19.40
N GLN A 391 -23.39 -8.86 -18.47
CA GLN A 391 -22.33 -9.88 -18.48
C GLN A 391 -20.91 -9.28 -18.53
N VAL A 392 -20.72 -8.09 -17.91
CA VAL A 392 -19.42 -7.43 -17.80
C VAL A 392 -18.67 -7.97 -16.59
N PRO A 393 -17.43 -8.43 -16.72
CA PRO A 393 -16.64 -8.90 -15.58
C PRO A 393 -16.64 -7.90 -14.43
N TYR A 394 -16.93 -8.39 -13.22
CA TYR A 394 -17.07 -7.60 -12.00
C TYR A 394 -16.22 -8.17 -10.87
N LEU A 395 -15.47 -7.30 -10.20
CA LEU A 395 -14.77 -7.62 -8.95
C LEU A 395 -15.19 -6.63 -7.87
N GLY A 396 -15.88 -7.11 -6.84
CA GLY A 396 -16.27 -6.33 -5.67
C GLY A 396 -15.40 -6.67 -4.45
N ILE A 397 -14.69 -5.68 -3.92
CA ILE A 397 -13.78 -5.88 -2.78
C ILE A 397 -14.38 -5.24 -1.54
N CYS A 398 -14.51 -5.99 -0.45
CA CYS A 398 -15.00 -5.54 0.86
C CYS A 398 -16.39 -4.87 0.71
N LEU A 399 -16.46 -3.54 0.71
CA LEU A 399 -17.71 -2.82 0.39
C LEU A 399 -18.28 -3.24 -0.95
N GLY A 400 -17.46 -3.49 -1.96
CA GLY A 400 -17.91 -3.91 -3.29
C GLY A 400 -18.64 -5.26 -3.29
N MET A 401 -18.26 -6.19 -2.42
CA MET A 401 -19.02 -7.42 -2.17
C MET A 401 -20.37 -7.12 -1.53
N GLN A 402 -20.40 -6.27 -0.50
CA GLN A 402 -21.63 -5.88 0.20
C GLN A 402 -22.60 -5.18 -0.75
N ILE A 403 -22.10 -4.31 -1.63
CA ILE A 403 -22.86 -3.66 -2.70
C ILE A 403 -23.52 -4.68 -3.64
N SER A 404 -22.78 -5.75 -4.00
CA SER A 404 -23.34 -6.82 -4.84
C SER A 404 -24.52 -7.54 -4.18
N VAL A 405 -24.44 -7.77 -2.87
CA VAL A 405 -25.49 -8.40 -2.08
C VAL A 405 -26.74 -7.49 -2.03
N ILE A 406 -26.56 -6.20 -1.78
CA ILE A 406 -27.65 -5.23 -1.74
C ILE A 406 -28.33 -5.13 -3.12
N GLU A 407 -27.53 -5.03 -4.18
CA GLU A 407 -28.04 -4.97 -5.56
C GLU A 407 -28.87 -6.22 -5.88
N PHE A 408 -28.32 -7.39 -5.61
CA PHE A 408 -28.98 -8.66 -5.91
C PHE A 408 -30.28 -8.82 -5.11
N ALA A 409 -30.28 -8.46 -3.83
CA ALA A 409 -31.47 -8.48 -2.99
C ALA A 409 -32.56 -7.54 -3.52
N ARG A 410 -32.22 -6.33 -3.96
CA ARG A 410 -33.17 -5.38 -4.53
C ARG A 410 -33.71 -5.83 -5.89
N SER A 411 -32.83 -6.21 -6.80
CA SER A 411 -33.20 -6.48 -8.20
C SER A 411 -33.73 -7.88 -8.44
N VAL A 412 -33.26 -8.89 -7.72
CA VAL A 412 -33.61 -10.30 -7.96
C VAL A 412 -34.60 -10.85 -6.92
N LEU A 413 -34.40 -10.53 -5.63
CA LEU A 413 -35.36 -10.94 -4.58
C LEU A 413 -36.56 -9.98 -4.46
N GLY A 414 -36.52 -8.80 -5.09
CA GLY A 414 -37.58 -7.80 -5.00
C GLY A 414 -37.67 -7.07 -3.66
N LEU A 415 -36.60 -7.14 -2.85
CA LEU A 415 -36.50 -6.42 -1.57
C LEU A 415 -36.03 -4.98 -1.82
N GLU A 416 -36.92 -4.13 -2.33
CA GLU A 416 -36.58 -2.77 -2.78
C GLU A 416 -35.85 -1.91 -1.73
N LYS A 417 -36.10 -2.19 -0.44
CA LYS A 417 -35.48 -1.50 0.70
C LYS A 417 -34.25 -2.21 1.29
N ALA A 418 -33.81 -3.30 0.68
CA ALA A 418 -32.62 -4.00 1.14
C ALA A 418 -31.42 -3.03 1.19
N ASN A 419 -30.70 -3.05 2.31
CA ASN A 419 -29.60 -2.13 2.53
C ASN A 419 -28.58 -2.69 3.54
N SER A 420 -27.50 -1.95 3.71
CA SER A 420 -26.56 -2.14 4.81
C SER A 420 -27.04 -1.35 6.04
N ALA A 421 -26.94 -1.93 7.22
CA ALA A 421 -27.14 -1.22 8.48
C ALA A 421 -26.09 -0.10 8.74
N GLU A 422 -25.02 -0.03 7.92
CA GLU A 422 -24.10 1.09 7.91
C GLU A 422 -24.73 2.34 7.27
N PHE A 423 -25.49 2.16 6.18
CA PHE A 423 -26.03 3.25 5.40
C PHE A 423 -27.42 3.67 5.88
N ASP A 424 -28.22 2.70 6.30
CA ASP A 424 -29.54 2.87 6.87
C ASP A 424 -29.73 1.92 8.07
N PRO A 425 -29.47 2.38 9.30
CA PRO A 425 -29.63 1.56 10.49
C PRO A 425 -31.07 1.05 10.74
N ASP A 426 -32.06 1.71 10.15
CA ASP A 426 -33.48 1.41 10.33
C ASP A 426 -34.07 0.66 9.12
N THR A 427 -33.25 0.18 8.19
CA THR A 427 -33.72 -0.57 7.04
C THR A 427 -34.53 -1.79 7.45
N PRO A 428 -35.72 -2.04 6.83
CA PRO A 428 -36.52 -3.22 7.13
C PRO A 428 -35.87 -4.54 6.66
N ASP A 429 -34.98 -4.45 5.66
CA ASP A 429 -34.33 -5.59 5.02
C ASP A 429 -32.78 -5.47 5.13
N PRO A 430 -32.21 -5.64 6.33
CA PRO A 430 -30.76 -5.50 6.54
C PRO A 430 -30.01 -6.73 6.00
N VAL A 431 -29.57 -6.68 4.74
CA VAL A 431 -28.78 -7.75 4.11
C VAL A 431 -27.29 -7.68 4.42
N VAL A 432 -26.86 -6.55 4.97
CA VAL A 432 -25.51 -6.33 5.52
C VAL A 432 -25.66 -5.76 6.92
N ILE A 433 -25.02 -6.38 7.91
CA ILE A 433 -25.18 -6.07 9.34
C ILE A 433 -23.85 -5.75 9.99
N PHE A 434 -23.92 -5.08 11.14
CA PHE A 434 -22.76 -4.81 12.00
C PHE A 434 -22.30 -6.11 12.67
N MET A 435 -20.97 -6.33 12.68
CA MET A 435 -20.40 -7.52 13.32
C MET A 435 -20.57 -7.50 14.85
N PRO A 436 -20.90 -8.63 15.49
CA PRO A 436 -21.14 -8.71 16.94
C PRO A 436 -19.95 -8.24 17.79
N GLU A 437 -18.72 -8.48 17.35
CA GLU A 437 -17.49 -8.10 18.04
C GLU A 437 -17.01 -6.67 17.76
N GLY A 438 -17.69 -5.94 16.86
CA GLY A 438 -17.34 -4.57 16.51
C GLY A 438 -17.66 -3.57 17.64
N SER A 439 -17.01 -2.42 17.65
CA SER A 439 -17.33 -1.30 18.52
C SER A 439 -17.85 -0.11 17.72
N ARG A 440 -18.94 0.49 18.18
CA ARG A 440 -19.52 1.71 17.60
C ARG A 440 -18.97 3.00 18.24
N THR A 441 -18.32 2.88 19.39
CA THR A 441 -17.82 4.02 20.19
C THR A 441 -16.31 4.17 20.16
N HIS A 442 -15.59 3.09 19.83
CA HIS A 442 -14.13 3.06 19.68
C HIS A 442 -13.78 2.74 18.23
N MET A 443 -13.13 3.68 17.53
CA MET A 443 -12.92 3.55 16.08
C MET A 443 -11.61 2.84 15.70
N GLY A 444 -10.55 3.00 16.49
CA GLY A 444 -9.27 2.35 16.24
C GLY A 444 -9.24 0.89 16.67
N ASN A 445 -8.70 0.00 15.85
CA ASN A 445 -8.43 -1.42 16.13
C ASN A 445 -9.66 -2.24 16.60
N THR A 446 -10.86 -1.89 16.10
CA THR A 446 -12.13 -2.52 16.49
C THR A 446 -12.86 -3.18 15.32
N MET A 447 -12.17 -3.33 14.19
CA MET A 447 -12.65 -4.04 13.00
C MET A 447 -12.16 -5.48 12.98
N ARG A 448 -12.71 -6.31 12.07
CA ARG A 448 -12.07 -7.55 11.66
C ARG A 448 -10.84 -7.19 10.83
N LEU A 449 -9.67 -7.40 11.40
CA LEU A 449 -8.39 -6.94 10.86
C LEU A 449 -7.41 -8.10 10.67
N GLY A 450 -6.56 -7.94 9.64
CA GLY A 450 -5.44 -8.83 9.38
C GLY A 450 -5.79 -10.11 8.64
N SER A 451 -4.83 -11.00 8.57
CA SER A 451 -4.95 -12.26 7.84
C SER A 451 -5.92 -13.21 8.54
N ARG A 452 -6.92 -13.69 7.80
CA ARG A 452 -7.95 -14.61 8.27
C ARG A 452 -8.15 -15.69 7.23
N LYS A 453 -8.54 -16.89 7.71
CA LYS A 453 -8.81 -18.04 6.86
C LYS A 453 -10.19 -17.95 6.23
N THR A 454 -10.24 -18.18 4.94
CA THR A 454 -11.48 -18.37 4.17
C THR A 454 -11.47 -19.76 3.58
N PHE A 455 -12.43 -20.58 3.96
CA PHE A 455 -12.58 -21.97 3.52
C PHE A 455 -13.49 -22.04 2.30
N PHE A 456 -13.08 -22.76 1.27
CA PHE A 456 -13.88 -22.97 0.08
C PHE A 456 -14.98 -24.01 0.33
N CYS A 457 -16.21 -23.67 -0.12
CA CYS A 457 -17.37 -24.58 -0.02
C CYS A 457 -17.48 -25.49 -1.26
N ASP A 458 -16.94 -25.06 -2.40
CA ASP A 458 -16.93 -25.80 -3.67
C ASP A 458 -15.63 -25.55 -4.42
N HIS A 459 -14.87 -26.61 -4.65
CA HIS A 459 -13.61 -26.55 -5.40
C HIS A 459 -13.81 -26.37 -6.91
N ASN A 460 -15.04 -26.51 -7.42
CA ASN A 460 -15.32 -26.29 -8.84
C ASN A 460 -15.60 -24.83 -9.18
N CYS A 461 -15.74 -23.96 -8.18
CA CYS A 461 -15.97 -22.55 -8.40
C CYS A 461 -14.75 -21.84 -9.02
N ILE A 462 -14.99 -20.69 -9.65
CA ILE A 462 -13.95 -19.90 -10.33
C ILE A 462 -12.85 -19.49 -9.35
N THR A 463 -13.24 -18.97 -8.18
CA THR A 463 -12.30 -18.46 -7.19
C THR A 463 -11.41 -19.57 -6.64
N SER A 464 -11.94 -20.75 -6.31
CA SER A 464 -11.11 -21.87 -5.85
C SER A 464 -10.08 -22.29 -6.91
N LYS A 465 -10.51 -22.40 -8.17
CA LYS A 465 -9.60 -22.74 -9.29
C LYS A 465 -8.50 -21.71 -9.46
N LEU A 466 -8.80 -20.44 -9.33
CA LEU A 466 -7.80 -19.36 -9.42
C LEU A 466 -6.74 -19.46 -8.32
N TYR A 467 -7.11 -19.91 -7.14
CA TYR A 467 -6.19 -20.19 -6.03
C TYR A 467 -5.56 -21.60 -6.08
N ASN A 468 -5.73 -22.35 -7.18
CA ASN A 468 -5.25 -23.74 -7.35
C ASN A 468 -5.88 -24.76 -6.40
N ASN A 469 -7.17 -24.58 -6.12
CA ASN A 469 -8.02 -25.50 -5.34
C ASN A 469 -7.52 -25.83 -3.93
N PRO A 470 -7.10 -24.86 -3.10
CA PRO A 470 -6.75 -25.12 -1.73
C PRO A 470 -8.01 -25.32 -0.88
N ASP A 471 -7.86 -25.93 0.30
CA ASP A 471 -8.96 -26.03 1.26
C ASP A 471 -9.36 -24.66 1.82
N HIS A 472 -8.38 -23.79 2.02
CA HIS A 472 -8.57 -22.41 2.49
C HIS A 472 -7.50 -21.48 1.95
N VAL A 473 -7.78 -20.20 2.02
CA VAL A 473 -6.84 -19.11 1.75
C VAL A 473 -6.75 -18.18 2.95
N ASP A 474 -5.57 -17.60 3.15
CA ASP A 474 -5.32 -16.60 4.18
C ASP A 474 -5.25 -15.24 3.52
N GLU A 475 -6.26 -14.39 3.73
CA GLU A 475 -6.35 -13.06 3.15
C GLU A 475 -6.60 -11.99 4.23
N ARG A 476 -6.21 -10.74 3.95
CA ARG A 476 -6.30 -9.64 4.93
C ARG A 476 -7.66 -8.98 4.90
N HIS A 477 -8.22 -8.74 6.07
CA HIS A 477 -9.52 -8.11 6.28
C HIS A 477 -9.38 -6.71 6.88
N ARG A 478 -10.35 -5.85 6.55
CA ARG A 478 -10.54 -4.53 7.17
C ARG A 478 -12.00 -4.11 7.05
N HIS A 479 -12.88 -4.61 7.93
CA HIS A 479 -14.31 -4.28 7.87
C HIS A 479 -15.01 -4.41 9.23
N ARG A 480 -16.13 -3.69 9.40
CA ARG A 480 -17.04 -3.75 10.55
C ARG A 480 -18.38 -4.38 10.23
N TYR A 481 -18.73 -4.43 8.96
CA TYR A 481 -19.99 -4.95 8.47
C TYR A 481 -19.75 -6.20 7.64
N GLU A 482 -20.75 -7.09 7.65
CA GLU A 482 -20.70 -8.36 6.94
C GLU A 482 -22.07 -8.74 6.42
N VAL A 483 -22.13 -9.70 5.49
CA VAL A 483 -23.39 -10.22 4.96
C VAL A 483 -24.21 -10.80 6.11
N ASN A 484 -25.51 -10.45 6.17
CA ASN A 484 -26.43 -10.98 7.17
C ASN A 484 -26.64 -12.49 6.95
N PRO A 485 -26.26 -13.34 7.90
CA PRO A 485 -26.46 -14.80 7.80
C PRO A 485 -27.90 -15.20 7.53
N ASP A 486 -28.88 -14.43 8.03
CA ASP A 486 -30.30 -14.74 7.87
C ASP A 486 -30.80 -14.51 6.41
N SER A 487 -30.05 -13.76 5.62
CA SER A 487 -30.36 -13.48 4.20
C SER A 487 -29.72 -14.51 3.25
N VAL A 488 -28.79 -15.32 3.71
CA VAL A 488 -27.94 -16.19 2.86
C VAL A 488 -28.79 -17.22 2.11
N GLU A 489 -29.70 -17.91 2.79
CA GLU A 489 -30.53 -18.96 2.18
C GLU A 489 -31.37 -18.43 1.00
N ALA A 490 -31.98 -17.26 1.18
CA ALA A 490 -32.78 -16.62 0.13
C ALA A 490 -31.92 -16.18 -1.07
N LEU A 491 -30.76 -15.61 -0.81
CA LEU A 491 -29.80 -15.19 -1.84
C LEU A 491 -29.27 -16.39 -2.64
N GLU A 492 -28.90 -17.48 -1.96
CA GLU A 492 -28.41 -18.70 -2.61
C GLU A 492 -29.48 -19.40 -3.42
N ALA A 493 -30.72 -19.42 -2.93
CA ALA A 493 -31.88 -19.98 -3.66
C ALA A 493 -32.17 -19.20 -4.96
N ALA A 494 -31.93 -17.90 -4.97
CA ALA A 494 -32.09 -17.04 -6.13
C ALA A 494 -30.91 -17.07 -7.12
N GLY A 495 -29.80 -17.74 -6.76
CA GLY A 495 -28.67 -17.97 -7.66
C GLY A 495 -27.36 -17.27 -7.30
N LEU A 496 -27.33 -16.39 -6.31
CA LEU A 496 -26.08 -15.83 -5.79
C LEU A 496 -25.44 -16.84 -4.83
N LYS A 497 -24.22 -17.30 -5.11
CA LYS A 497 -23.58 -18.37 -4.35
C LYS A 497 -22.45 -17.85 -3.46
N PHE A 498 -22.42 -18.32 -2.21
CA PHE A 498 -21.31 -18.04 -1.29
C PHE A 498 -20.32 -19.21 -1.29
N MET A 499 -19.22 -19.02 -2.03
CA MET A 499 -18.21 -20.05 -2.29
C MET A 499 -17.09 -20.09 -1.25
N GLY A 500 -16.98 -19.08 -0.41
CA GLY A 500 -16.01 -19.01 0.68
C GLY A 500 -16.64 -18.52 1.97
N LYS A 501 -16.30 -19.18 3.07
CA LYS A 501 -16.80 -18.90 4.42
C LYS A 501 -15.65 -18.95 5.44
N ASP A 502 -15.83 -18.27 6.58
CA ASP A 502 -14.89 -18.36 7.69
C ASP A 502 -14.89 -19.77 8.34
N GLU A 503 -14.04 -19.96 9.33
CA GLU A 503 -13.93 -21.22 10.07
C GLU A 503 -15.20 -21.62 10.81
N THR A 504 -16.12 -20.69 11.09
CA THR A 504 -17.40 -20.96 11.73
C THR A 504 -18.49 -21.36 10.74
N GLY A 505 -18.27 -21.12 9.44
CA GLY A 505 -19.24 -21.27 8.36
C GLY A 505 -20.36 -20.23 8.38
N ARG A 506 -20.30 -19.25 9.27
CA ARG A 506 -21.34 -18.21 9.45
C ARG A 506 -21.07 -16.94 8.65
N ARG A 507 -19.81 -16.60 8.41
CA ARG A 507 -19.42 -15.39 7.69
C ARG A 507 -19.18 -15.68 6.23
N MET A 508 -19.84 -14.94 5.39
CA MET A 508 -19.70 -15.04 3.93
C MET A 508 -18.50 -14.20 3.48
N GLU A 509 -17.52 -14.84 2.88
CA GLU A 509 -16.24 -14.22 2.55
C GLU A 509 -16.00 -14.11 1.04
N ILE A 510 -16.59 -15.02 0.24
CA ILE A 510 -16.53 -15.03 -1.22
C ILE A 510 -17.92 -15.29 -1.78
N LEU A 511 -18.38 -14.45 -2.70
CA LEU A 511 -19.56 -14.70 -3.51
C LEU A 511 -19.21 -14.84 -5.00
N GLU A 512 -19.98 -15.67 -5.68
CA GLU A 512 -19.96 -15.81 -7.13
C GLU A 512 -21.36 -15.85 -7.72
N LEU A 513 -21.49 -15.40 -8.95
CA LEU A 513 -22.66 -15.61 -9.79
C LEU A 513 -22.28 -16.64 -10.88
N PRO A 514 -22.64 -17.94 -10.71
CA PRO A 514 -22.09 -19.02 -11.55
C PRO A 514 -22.35 -18.91 -13.06
N ASN A 515 -23.44 -18.28 -13.45
CA ASN A 515 -23.83 -18.10 -14.87
C ASN A 515 -23.27 -16.85 -15.51
N HIS A 516 -22.42 -16.11 -14.79
CA HIS A 516 -21.76 -14.89 -15.27
C HIS A 516 -20.33 -15.21 -15.67
N PRO A 517 -19.73 -14.56 -16.70
CA PRO A 517 -18.35 -14.78 -17.09
C PRO A 517 -17.33 -14.60 -15.95
N PHE A 518 -17.55 -13.60 -15.11
CA PHE A 518 -16.80 -13.34 -13.88
C PHE A 518 -17.58 -12.31 -13.04
N TYR A 519 -18.27 -12.75 -12.02
CA TYR A 519 -18.90 -11.87 -11.05
C TYR A 519 -18.53 -12.36 -9.67
N VAL A 520 -17.54 -11.72 -9.09
CA VAL A 520 -16.91 -12.15 -7.85
C VAL A 520 -16.91 -11.01 -6.85
N GLY A 521 -17.37 -11.29 -5.65
CA GLY A 521 -17.25 -10.40 -4.50
C GLY A 521 -16.48 -11.07 -3.38
N VAL A 522 -15.58 -10.34 -2.74
CA VAL A 522 -14.80 -10.82 -1.59
C VAL A 522 -14.83 -9.83 -0.44
N GLN A 523 -15.02 -10.34 0.79
CA GLN A 523 -15.06 -9.50 1.98
C GLN A 523 -13.65 -9.06 2.41
N PHE A 524 -12.64 -9.85 2.13
CA PHE A 524 -11.23 -9.53 2.34
C PHE A 524 -10.67 -8.62 1.23
N HIS A 525 -9.43 -8.19 1.43
CA HIS A 525 -8.69 -7.31 0.52
C HIS A 525 -7.56 -8.09 -0.19
N PRO A 526 -7.80 -8.71 -1.34
CA PRO A 526 -6.79 -9.52 -2.03
C PRO A 526 -5.65 -8.67 -2.60
N GLU A 527 -5.83 -7.36 -2.72
CA GLU A 527 -4.82 -6.42 -3.17
C GLU A 527 -3.62 -6.33 -2.23
N PHE A 528 -3.80 -6.52 -0.92
CA PHE A 528 -2.73 -6.36 0.06
C PHE A 528 -1.65 -7.44 -0.03
N LYS A 529 -1.99 -8.65 -0.49
CA LYS A 529 -1.03 -9.74 -0.66
C LYS A 529 -0.50 -9.89 -2.09
N SER A 530 -0.94 -9.08 -3.03
CA SER A 530 -0.40 -9.09 -4.40
C SER A 530 1.05 -8.60 -4.43
N ARG A 531 1.88 -9.33 -5.17
CA ARG A 531 3.32 -9.02 -5.33
C ARG A 531 3.67 -8.96 -6.81
N PRO A 532 4.70 -8.18 -7.19
CA PRO A 532 5.27 -8.28 -8.52
C PRO A 532 5.64 -9.67 -8.89
N GLY A 533 5.65 -10.47 -9.52
CA GLY A 533 6.01 -11.89 -9.73
C GLY A 533 5.04 -12.92 -9.12
N ARG A 534 4.17 -12.49 -8.21
CA ARG A 534 3.12 -13.32 -7.59
C ARG A 534 1.83 -12.51 -7.45
N PRO A 535 1.15 -12.22 -8.60
CA PRO A 535 -0.07 -11.41 -8.59
C PRO A 535 -1.19 -12.10 -7.81
N SER A 536 -2.11 -11.31 -7.25
CA SER A 536 -3.33 -11.84 -6.63
C SER A 536 -4.12 -12.67 -7.64
N PRO A 537 -4.49 -13.93 -7.31
CA PRO A 537 -5.23 -14.80 -8.22
C PRO A 537 -6.56 -14.20 -8.69
N LEU A 538 -7.26 -13.48 -7.82
CA LEU A 538 -8.55 -12.85 -8.16
C LEU A 538 -8.38 -11.72 -9.16
N PHE A 539 -7.35 -10.90 -9.02
CA PHE A 539 -7.04 -9.86 -10.00
C PHE A 539 -6.61 -10.46 -11.34
N THR A 540 -5.85 -11.55 -11.31
CA THR A 540 -5.47 -12.29 -12.52
C THR A 540 -6.71 -12.82 -13.24
N GLY A 541 -7.63 -13.48 -12.50
CA GLY A 541 -8.89 -13.98 -13.05
C GLY A 541 -9.77 -12.88 -13.64
N PHE A 542 -9.85 -11.75 -12.94
CA PHE A 542 -10.59 -10.57 -13.37
C PHE A 542 -10.06 -9.99 -14.70
N VAL A 543 -8.75 -9.83 -14.83
CA VAL A 543 -8.09 -9.34 -16.06
C VAL A 543 -8.23 -10.37 -17.20
N LEU A 544 -8.09 -11.66 -16.92
CA LEU A 544 -8.31 -12.73 -17.90
C LEU A 544 -9.76 -12.76 -18.40
N ALA A 545 -10.73 -12.54 -17.51
CA ALA A 545 -12.14 -12.44 -17.89
C ALA A 545 -12.38 -11.23 -18.79
N ALA A 546 -11.82 -10.07 -18.45
CA ALA A 546 -11.94 -8.84 -19.24
C ALA A 546 -11.36 -8.99 -20.67
N SER A 547 -10.32 -9.82 -20.82
CA SER A 547 -9.70 -10.12 -22.11
C SER A 547 -10.24 -11.38 -22.80
N GLY A 548 -11.29 -12.01 -22.26
CA GLY A 548 -11.88 -13.23 -22.82
C GLY A 548 -11.03 -14.50 -22.71
N ARG A 549 -9.96 -14.47 -21.91
CA ARG A 549 -8.99 -15.57 -21.78
C ARG A 549 -9.18 -16.46 -20.54
N LEU A 550 -10.15 -16.15 -19.67
CA LEU A 550 -10.31 -16.87 -18.41
C LEU A 550 -10.63 -18.36 -18.59
N LYS A 551 -11.52 -18.70 -19.52
CA LYS A 551 -11.91 -20.11 -19.76
C LYS A 551 -10.73 -20.97 -20.16
N ALA A 552 -9.88 -20.47 -21.06
CA ALA A 552 -8.67 -21.16 -21.50
C ALA A 552 -7.63 -21.29 -20.36
N TYR A 553 -7.60 -20.34 -19.45
CA TYR A 553 -6.71 -20.38 -18.29
C TYR A 553 -7.13 -21.41 -17.24
N LEU A 554 -8.45 -21.60 -17.05
CA LEU A 554 -9.02 -22.53 -16.04
C LEU A 554 -9.21 -23.97 -16.57
N SER A 555 -9.07 -24.19 -17.88
CA SER A 555 -9.14 -25.53 -18.48
C SER A 555 -7.83 -26.29 -18.32
#